data_7049783ca6984a36d28adc1696df1226
#
_entry.id   7049783ca6984a36d28adc1696df1226
#
_cell.length_a   1.000
_cell.length_b   1.000
_cell.length_c   1.000
_cell.angle_alpha   90.00
_cell.angle_beta   90.00
_cell.angle_gamma   90.00
#
_symmetry.space_group_name_H-M   'P 1'
#
loop_
_entity.id
_entity.type
_entity.pdbx_description
1 polymer ?
#
loop_
_entity_poly.entity_id
_entity_poly.type
_entity_poly.pdbx_seq_one_letter_code
_entity_poly.pdbx_strand_id
1 'polypeptide(L)'
;MATLLSNIRRWLPLILCAIFAACNPEVAAYTEDVEITIDVEQVSAGFAQVRFSTNKEAFYLISIQPTKEGIDPQKIAKTFMLLSLDSAYADYLYWRNKQLQQNIPFVADFSSHSLQYGDIKHFFTLLQPNTDYWVYAFVVDPRTNKPAGKLFVETITTDSISTIPVQFEYRVDGYWDYIYPVHSTGAIVS
;
A
#
# COMPACT_ATOMS: atom_id res chain seq x y z
N MET A 1 -13.75 22.50 -60.37
CA MET A 1 -13.56 22.83 -58.94
C MET A 1 -14.60 22.25 -58.02
N ALA A 2 -15.85 22.07 -58.41
CA ALA A 2 -16.93 21.54 -57.56
C ALA A 2 -16.78 20.04 -57.16
N THR A 3 -16.20 19.21 -57.99
CA THR A 3 -16.02 17.75 -57.72
C THR A 3 -14.94 17.44 -56.70
N LEU A 4 -13.93 18.30 -56.54
CA LEU A 4 -12.87 18.10 -55.54
C LEU A 4 -13.37 18.35 -54.10
N LEU A 5 -14.21 19.37 -53.93
CA LEU A 5 -14.81 19.73 -52.64
C LEU A 5 -15.83 18.70 -52.12
N SER A 6 -16.55 18.02 -53.04
CA SER A 6 -17.52 16.98 -52.66
C SER A 6 -16.82 15.72 -52.11
N ASN A 7 -15.66 15.39 -52.66
CA ASN A 7 -14.88 14.24 -52.18
C ASN A 7 -14.24 14.49 -50.80
N ILE A 8 -13.73 15.69 -50.54
CA ILE A 8 -13.15 16.06 -49.26
C ILE A 8 -14.21 15.97 -48.15
N ARG A 9 -15.44 16.42 -48.42
CA ARG A 9 -16.55 16.37 -47.43
C ARG A 9 -16.97 14.94 -47.06
N ARG A 10 -16.77 13.99 -47.98
CA ARG A 10 -17.12 12.57 -47.78
C ARG A 10 -16.05 11.81 -46.96
N TRP A 11 -14.76 12.25 -47.06
CA TRP A 11 -13.65 11.63 -46.34
C TRP A 11 -13.32 12.29 -44.98
N LEU A 12 -13.84 13.50 -44.75
CA LEU A 12 -13.62 14.25 -43.52
C LEU A 12 -13.99 13.48 -42.25
N PRO A 13 -15.16 12.78 -42.15
CA PRO A 13 -15.49 12.01 -40.97
C PRO A 13 -14.59 10.79 -40.78
N LEU A 14 -14.13 10.16 -41.88
CA LEU A 14 -13.19 9.05 -41.81
C LEU A 14 -11.80 9.48 -41.33
N ILE A 15 -11.31 10.61 -41.76
CA ILE A 15 -10.05 11.19 -41.31
C ILE A 15 -10.16 11.62 -39.86
N LEU A 16 -11.28 12.20 -39.43
CA LEU A 16 -11.53 12.56 -38.03
C LEU A 16 -11.55 11.32 -37.12
N CYS A 17 -12.23 10.26 -37.56
CA CYS A 17 -12.23 8.98 -36.81
C CYS A 17 -10.83 8.34 -36.71
N ALA A 18 -10.02 8.44 -37.76
CA ALA A 18 -8.64 7.95 -37.74
C ALA A 18 -7.74 8.77 -36.80
N ILE A 19 -7.94 10.09 -36.72
CA ILE A 19 -7.20 10.94 -35.77
C ILE A 19 -7.60 10.65 -34.32
N PHE A 20 -8.89 10.38 -34.03
CA PHE A 20 -9.32 9.99 -32.71
C PHE A 20 -8.89 8.57 -32.33
N ALA A 21 -8.76 7.65 -33.29
CA ALA A 21 -8.21 6.32 -33.06
C ALA A 21 -6.68 6.35 -32.83
N ALA A 22 -5.96 7.28 -33.46
CA ALA A 22 -4.53 7.47 -33.28
C ALA A 22 -4.17 8.26 -32.01
N CYS A 23 -5.14 8.99 -31.42
CA CYS A 23 -4.99 9.71 -30.15
C CYS A 23 -5.47 8.90 -28.92
N ASN A 24 -5.79 7.61 -29.07
CA ASN A 24 -5.74 6.73 -27.93
C ASN A 24 -4.24 6.47 -27.67
N PRO A 25 -3.59 7.06 -26.67
CA PRO A 25 -2.31 6.55 -26.26
C PRO A 25 -2.57 5.08 -25.99
N GLU A 26 -1.83 4.20 -26.65
CA GLU A 26 -1.75 2.80 -26.21
C GLU A 26 -1.47 2.89 -24.73
N VAL A 27 -2.52 2.66 -23.97
CA VAL A 27 -2.42 2.55 -22.55
C VAL A 27 -1.60 1.29 -22.39
N ALA A 28 -0.28 1.47 -22.25
CA ALA A 28 0.65 0.39 -22.04
C ALA A 28 0.00 -0.49 -21.02
N ALA A 29 -0.32 -1.73 -21.42
CA ALA A 29 -0.92 -2.69 -20.53
C ALA A 29 -0.07 -2.65 -19.26
N TYR A 30 -0.67 -2.33 -18.13
CA TYR A 30 0.01 -2.34 -16.83
C TYR A 30 0.51 -3.76 -16.69
N THR A 31 1.82 -3.92 -16.90
CA THR A 31 2.37 -5.20 -17.31
C THR A 31 2.37 -6.14 -16.13
N GLU A 32 1.97 -7.40 -16.38
CA GLU A 32 2.09 -8.52 -15.46
C GLU A 32 3.55 -8.79 -15.02
N ASP A 33 4.53 -8.05 -15.58
CA ASP A 33 5.98 -8.22 -15.40
C ASP A 33 6.58 -7.36 -14.27
N VAL A 34 5.78 -6.72 -13.43
CA VAL A 34 6.29 -6.01 -12.27
C VAL A 34 6.57 -7.01 -11.16
N GLU A 35 7.84 -7.04 -10.71
CA GLU A 35 8.26 -7.82 -9.55
C GLU A 35 8.39 -6.88 -8.35
N ILE A 36 7.84 -7.32 -7.20
CA ILE A 36 7.98 -6.62 -5.93
C ILE A 36 8.79 -7.51 -5.00
N THR A 37 9.89 -6.99 -4.49
CA THR A 37 10.69 -7.64 -3.45
C THR A 37 10.26 -7.09 -2.08
N ILE A 38 10.05 -7.98 -1.14
CA ILE A 38 9.67 -7.68 0.25
C ILE A 38 10.84 -8.08 1.14
N ASP A 39 11.57 -7.10 1.67
CA ASP A 39 12.71 -7.31 2.56
C ASP A 39 12.32 -6.93 3.99
N VAL A 40 12.28 -7.90 4.88
CA VAL A 40 12.00 -7.68 6.30
C VAL A 40 13.28 -7.23 6.99
N GLU A 41 13.37 -5.95 7.33
CA GLU A 41 14.57 -5.36 7.93
C GLU A 41 14.60 -5.53 9.45
N GLN A 42 13.45 -5.44 10.12
CA GLN A 42 13.35 -5.56 11.57
C GLN A 42 11.95 -6.04 11.98
N VAL A 43 11.90 -6.90 12.97
CA VAL A 43 10.65 -7.36 13.62
C VAL A 43 10.80 -7.21 15.12
N SER A 44 9.74 -6.85 15.81
CA SER A 44 9.66 -6.82 17.27
C SER A 44 8.28 -7.30 17.73
N ALA A 45 8.02 -7.26 19.04
CA ALA A 45 6.75 -7.68 19.61
C ALA A 45 5.52 -6.87 19.11
N GLY A 46 5.72 -5.63 18.67
CA GLY A 46 4.61 -4.72 18.32
C GLY A 46 4.76 -4.03 16.97
N PHE A 47 5.85 -4.24 16.26
CA PHE A 47 6.06 -3.62 14.95
C PHE A 47 6.94 -4.47 14.03
N ALA A 48 6.85 -4.19 12.73
CA ALA A 48 7.78 -4.68 11.72
C ALA A 48 8.17 -3.55 10.77
N GLN A 49 9.47 -3.44 10.48
CA GLN A 49 10.01 -2.57 9.44
C GLN A 49 10.30 -3.40 8.21
N VAL A 50 9.69 -3.02 7.10
CA VAL A 50 9.77 -3.75 5.84
C VAL A 50 10.11 -2.79 4.72
N ARG A 51 11.06 -3.18 3.87
CA ARG A 51 11.37 -2.51 2.62
C ARG A 51 10.63 -3.21 1.47
N PHE A 52 10.01 -2.41 0.63
CA PHE A 52 9.43 -2.85 -0.63
C PHE A 52 10.21 -2.20 -1.76
N SER A 53 10.66 -3.02 -2.71
CA SER A 53 11.39 -2.55 -3.90
C SER A 53 10.75 -3.11 -5.16
N THR A 54 10.74 -2.33 -6.22
CA THR A 54 10.14 -2.71 -7.50
C THR A 54 11.17 -2.71 -8.62
N ASN A 55 11.09 -3.68 -9.53
CA ASN A 55 11.97 -3.74 -10.70
C ASN A 55 11.61 -2.70 -11.78
N LYS A 56 10.41 -2.12 -11.71
CA LYS A 56 9.88 -1.09 -12.61
C LYS A 56 9.00 -0.14 -11.83
N GLU A 57 8.87 1.09 -12.32
CA GLU A 57 7.92 2.05 -11.75
C GLU A 57 6.48 1.54 -11.84
N ALA A 58 5.83 1.38 -10.70
CA ALA A 58 4.46 0.90 -10.59
C ALA A 58 3.79 1.40 -9.32
N PHE A 59 2.48 1.53 -9.38
CA PHE A 59 1.66 1.69 -8.19
C PHE A 59 1.34 0.32 -7.61
N TYR A 60 1.45 0.19 -6.30
CA TYR A 60 1.16 -1.06 -5.61
C TYR A 60 0.55 -0.82 -4.23
N LEU A 61 -0.25 -1.77 -3.79
CA LEU A 61 -0.80 -1.79 -2.44
C LEU A 61 0.08 -2.68 -1.58
N ILE A 62 0.35 -2.20 -0.35
CA ILE A 62 0.99 -2.99 0.70
C ILE A 62 0.03 -3.18 1.86
N SER A 63 0.14 -4.30 2.55
CA SER A 63 -0.59 -4.50 3.79
C SER A 63 0.02 -5.63 4.62
N ILE A 64 -0.49 -5.79 5.83
CA ILE A 64 -0.14 -6.86 6.76
C ILE A 64 -1.40 -7.39 7.42
N GLN A 65 -1.48 -8.70 7.62
CA GLN A 65 -2.57 -9.31 8.39
C GLN A 65 -2.10 -10.59 9.08
N PRO A 66 -2.71 -10.95 10.21
CA PRO A 66 -2.41 -12.22 10.87
C PRO A 66 -2.63 -13.40 9.92
N THR A 67 -1.76 -14.39 10.00
CA THR A 67 -1.95 -15.64 9.26
C THR A 67 -3.18 -16.36 9.74
N LYS A 68 -3.76 -17.17 8.87
CA LYS A 68 -4.91 -18.00 9.21
C LYS A 68 -4.58 -19.45 8.89
N GLU A 69 -4.70 -20.30 9.91
CA GLU A 69 -4.41 -21.73 9.79
C GLU A 69 -5.17 -22.37 8.61
N GLY A 70 -4.46 -23.19 7.84
CA GLY A 70 -5.01 -23.91 6.70
C GLY A 70 -5.27 -23.04 5.45
N ILE A 71 -4.97 -21.75 5.49
CA ILE A 71 -5.09 -20.86 4.34
C ILE A 71 -3.72 -20.59 3.74
N ASP A 72 -3.64 -20.80 2.43
CA ASP A 72 -2.51 -20.41 1.60
C ASP A 72 -2.92 -19.16 0.79
N PRO A 73 -2.34 -17.97 1.05
CA PRO A 73 -2.72 -16.74 0.36
C PRO A 73 -2.50 -16.82 -1.15
N GLN A 74 -1.56 -17.62 -1.62
CA GLN A 74 -1.32 -17.79 -3.05
C GLN A 74 -2.47 -18.54 -3.75
N LYS A 75 -3.08 -19.52 -3.08
CA LYS A 75 -4.22 -20.25 -3.64
C LYS A 75 -5.49 -19.40 -3.78
N ILE A 76 -5.60 -18.36 -2.97
CA ILE A 76 -6.75 -17.43 -2.98
C ILE A 76 -6.34 -16.03 -3.44
N ALA A 77 -5.18 -15.88 -4.07
CA ALA A 77 -4.55 -14.59 -4.38
C ALA A 77 -5.52 -13.58 -5.02
N LYS A 78 -6.29 -14.00 -6.02
CA LYS A 78 -7.24 -13.09 -6.68
C LYS A 78 -8.28 -12.52 -5.71
N THR A 79 -8.91 -13.38 -4.91
CA THR A 79 -9.91 -12.94 -3.91
C THR A 79 -9.25 -12.10 -2.83
N PHE A 80 -8.06 -12.49 -2.39
CA PHE A 80 -7.29 -11.78 -1.38
C PHE A 80 -6.93 -10.35 -1.82
N MET A 81 -6.42 -10.19 -3.03
CA MET A 81 -6.09 -8.88 -3.60
C MET A 81 -7.32 -7.99 -3.76
N LEU A 82 -8.45 -8.55 -4.23
CA LEU A 82 -9.69 -7.79 -4.38
C LEU A 82 -10.23 -7.30 -3.03
N LEU A 83 -10.30 -8.16 -2.03
CA LEU A 83 -10.76 -7.76 -0.68
C LEU A 83 -9.85 -6.71 -0.05
N SER A 84 -8.54 -6.83 -0.23
CA SER A 84 -7.57 -5.85 0.28
C SER A 84 -7.73 -4.49 -0.41
N LEU A 85 -7.97 -4.51 -1.70
CA LEU A 85 -8.20 -3.29 -2.48
C LEU A 85 -9.53 -2.61 -2.11
N ASP A 86 -10.60 -3.39 -1.94
CA ASP A 86 -11.91 -2.90 -1.49
C ASP A 86 -11.80 -2.25 -0.11
N SER A 87 -11.03 -2.86 0.81
CA SER A 87 -10.75 -2.29 2.14
C SER A 87 -10.00 -0.97 2.06
N ALA A 88 -8.95 -0.89 1.25
CA ALA A 88 -8.19 0.35 1.04
C ALA A 88 -9.05 1.45 0.40
N TYR A 89 -9.93 1.07 -0.53
CA TYR A 89 -10.85 2.02 -1.16
C TYR A 89 -11.92 2.53 -0.18
N ALA A 90 -12.43 1.66 0.69
CA ALA A 90 -13.37 2.05 1.75
C ALA A 90 -12.73 3.03 2.74
N ASP A 91 -11.46 2.80 3.12
CA ASP A 91 -10.69 3.72 3.97
C ASP A 91 -10.47 5.09 3.29
N TYR A 92 -10.09 5.09 2.03
CA TYR A 92 -9.97 6.31 1.23
C TYR A 92 -11.28 7.11 1.22
N LEU A 93 -12.43 6.46 0.97
CA LEU A 93 -13.74 7.12 0.97
C LEU A 93 -14.10 7.68 2.35
N TYR A 94 -13.78 6.95 3.42
CA TYR A 94 -14.00 7.40 4.79
C TYR A 94 -13.24 8.70 5.05
N TRP A 95 -11.95 8.75 4.78
CA TRP A 95 -11.11 9.94 5.00
C TRP A 95 -11.52 11.11 4.11
N ARG A 96 -11.81 10.85 2.84
CA ARG A 96 -12.33 11.86 1.92
C ARG A 96 -13.60 12.50 2.45
N ASN A 97 -14.58 11.69 2.86
CA ASN A 97 -15.85 12.20 3.37
C ASN A 97 -15.67 12.95 4.69
N LYS A 98 -14.81 12.47 5.58
CA LYS A 98 -14.51 13.13 6.86
C LYS A 98 -13.91 14.52 6.65
N GLN A 99 -12.97 14.68 5.73
CA GLN A 99 -12.38 15.98 5.42
C GLN A 99 -13.38 16.92 4.77
N LEU A 100 -14.20 16.45 3.83
CA LEU A 100 -15.25 17.25 3.21
C LEU A 100 -16.29 17.73 4.21
N GLN A 101 -16.67 16.93 5.20
CA GLN A 101 -17.56 17.34 6.29
C GLN A 101 -16.96 18.45 7.17
N GLN A 102 -15.63 18.51 7.26
CA GLN A 102 -14.90 19.54 7.98
C GLN A 102 -14.57 20.77 7.12
N ASN A 103 -15.09 20.86 5.89
CA ASN A 103 -14.76 21.87 4.89
C ASN A 103 -13.25 21.93 4.54
N ILE A 104 -12.54 20.82 4.68
CA ILE A 104 -11.14 20.68 4.28
C ILE A 104 -11.12 20.15 2.85
N PRO A 105 -10.47 20.85 1.89
CA PRO A 105 -10.32 20.32 0.54
C PRO A 105 -9.59 18.97 0.53
N PHE A 106 -10.19 17.96 -0.08
CA PHE A 106 -9.55 16.67 -0.29
C PHE A 106 -9.12 16.57 -1.76
N VAL A 107 -7.83 16.68 -2.01
CA VAL A 107 -7.26 16.81 -3.36
C VAL A 107 -6.68 15.50 -3.87
N ALA A 108 -6.37 14.56 -2.97
CA ALA A 108 -5.78 13.27 -3.35
C ALA A 108 -6.80 12.37 -4.07
N ASP A 109 -6.39 11.74 -5.15
CA ASP A 109 -7.10 10.61 -5.72
C ASP A 109 -6.78 9.31 -4.94
N PHE A 110 -7.43 8.21 -5.30
CA PHE A 110 -7.22 6.92 -4.62
C PHE A 110 -5.76 6.47 -4.72
N SER A 111 -5.14 6.61 -5.88
CA SER A 111 -3.76 6.14 -6.10
C SER A 111 -2.77 6.91 -5.23
N SER A 112 -2.84 8.23 -5.19
CA SER A 112 -1.95 9.05 -4.36
C SER A 112 -2.22 8.96 -2.87
N HIS A 113 -3.42 8.55 -2.45
CA HIS A 113 -3.77 8.39 -1.04
C HIS A 113 -3.41 7.00 -0.49
N SER A 114 -3.69 5.95 -1.24
CA SER A 114 -3.71 4.57 -0.72
C SER A 114 -2.65 3.66 -1.32
N LEU A 115 -2.04 4.02 -2.44
CA LEU A 115 -1.04 3.21 -3.11
C LEU A 115 0.37 3.74 -2.86
N GLN A 116 1.32 2.86 -2.93
CA GLN A 116 2.74 3.17 -2.88
C GLN A 116 3.29 3.25 -4.31
N TYR A 117 4.41 3.96 -4.48
CA TYR A 117 5.10 4.10 -5.76
C TYR A 117 6.61 4.07 -5.57
N GLY A 118 7.32 3.26 -6.36
CA GLY A 118 8.77 3.09 -6.25
C GLY A 118 9.19 2.37 -4.97
N ASP A 119 10.45 2.51 -4.59
CA ASP A 119 11.03 1.85 -3.41
C ASP A 119 10.64 2.60 -2.15
N ILE A 120 10.13 1.88 -1.16
CA ILE A 120 9.72 2.45 0.13
C ILE A 120 10.21 1.61 1.30
N LYS A 121 10.30 2.25 2.48
CA LYS A 121 10.33 1.59 3.78
C LYS A 121 9.04 1.88 4.51
N HIS A 122 8.42 0.84 5.02
CA HIS A 122 7.16 0.95 5.75
C HIS A 122 7.27 0.34 7.14
N PHE A 123 6.63 0.99 8.12
CA PHE A 123 6.52 0.52 9.49
C PHE A 123 5.09 0.06 9.75
N PHE A 124 4.91 -1.24 9.90
CA PHE A 124 3.67 -1.80 10.42
C PHE A 124 3.72 -1.76 11.94
N THR A 125 2.75 -1.13 12.56
CA THR A 125 2.67 -0.93 14.02
C THR A 125 1.42 -1.58 14.60
N LEU A 126 1.34 -1.65 15.92
CA LEU A 126 0.22 -2.24 16.65
C LEU A 126 0.01 -3.72 16.34
N LEU A 127 1.10 -4.42 16.02
CA LEU A 127 1.09 -5.86 15.85
C LEU A 127 0.92 -6.57 17.19
N GLN A 128 0.31 -7.74 17.17
CA GLN A 128 0.21 -8.58 18.36
C GLN A 128 1.52 -9.35 18.53
N PRO A 129 2.03 -9.49 19.76
CA PRO A 129 3.21 -10.28 20.04
C PRO A 129 3.00 -11.77 19.74
N ASN A 130 4.10 -12.47 19.45
CA ASN A 130 4.12 -13.91 19.20
C ASN A 130 3.06 -14.37 18.20
N THR A 131 2.93 -13.60 17.12
CA THR A 131 1.89 -13.81 16.12
C THR A 131 2.50 -13.84 14.73
N ASP A 132 2.07 -14.80 13.92
CA ASP A 132 2.47 -14.90 12.52
C ASP A 132 1.63 -13.96 11.66
N TYR A 133 2.29 -13.25 10.75
CA TYR A 133 1.67 -12.32 9.82
C TYR A 133 2.10 -12.60 8.39
N TRP A 134 1.19 -12.40 7.46
CA TRP A 134 1.52 -12.19 6.06
C TRP A 134 1.74 -10.69 5.81
N VAL A 135 2.95 -10.34 5.41
CA VAL A 135 3.27 -9.07 4.80
C VAL A 135 3.14 -9.25 3.29
N TYR A 136 2.36 -8.44 2.65
CA TYR A 136 2.10 -8.65 1.22
C TYR A 136 2.01 -7.37 0.42
N ALA A 137 2.25 -7.51 -0.88
CA ALA A 137 2.15 -6.45 -1.86
C ALA A 137 1.59 -6.99 -3.18
N PHE A 138 0.91 -6.14 -3.93
CA PHE A 138 0.51 -6.42 -5.30
C PHE A 138 0.33 -5.13 -6.09
N VAL A 139 0.61 -5.21 -7.38
CA VAL A 139 0.48 -4.08 -8.30
C VAL A 139 -0.99 -3.72 -8.50
N VAL A 140 -1.27 -2.43 -8.59
CA VAL A 140 -2.60 -1.89 -8.88
C VAL A 140 -2.51 -0.99 -10.11
N ASP A 141 -3.36 -1.22 -11.10
CA ASP A 141 -3.50 -0.31 -12.24
C ASP A 141 -4.24 0.98 -11.78
N PRO A 142 -3.57 2.13 -11.72
CA PRO A 142 -4.16 3.37 -11.18
C PRO A 142 -5.32 3.92 -12.03
N ARG A 143 -5.45 3.45 -13.28
CA ARG A 143 -6.52 3.89 -14.19
C ARG A 143 -7.82 3.15 -13.96
N THR A 144 -7.72 1.86 -13.63
CA THR A 144 -8.87 0.98 -13.42
C THR A 144 -9.14 0.70 -11.95
N ASN A 145 -8.16 1.01 -11.07
CA ASN A 145 -8.14 0.64 -9.65
C ASN A 145 -8.38 -0.87 -9.47
N LYS A 146 -7.71 -1.69 -10.31
CA LYS A 146 -7.80 -3.14 -10.25
C LYS A 146 -6.42 -3.75 -10.00
N PRO A 147 -6.37 -4.91 -9.32
CA PRO A 147 -5.13 -5.64 -9.17
C PRO A 147 -4.57 -6.03 -10.54
N ALA A 148 -3.26 -5.93 -10.69
CA ALA A 148 -2.50 -6.36 -11.87
C ALA A 148 -1.37 -7.30 -11.43
N GLY A 149 -1.15 -8.35 -12.20
CA GLY A 149 -0.08 -9.32 -11.91
C GLY A 149 -0.38 -10.26 -10.75
N LYS A 150 0.65 -10.60 -9.99
CA LYS A 150 0.63 -11.61 -8.91
C LYS A 150 0.65 -10.98 -7.52
N LEU A 151 0.32 -11.78 -6.53
CA LEU A 151 0.47 -11.45 -5.12
C LEU A 151 1.89 -11.82 -4.66
N PHE A 152 2.58 -10.87 -4.03
CA PHE A 152 3.86 -11.08 -3.34
C PHE A 152 3.58 -11.17 -1.85
N VAL A 153 4.10 -12.21 -1.18
CA VAL A 153 3.82 -12.46 0.25
C VAL A 153 5.09 -12.96 0.90
N GLU A 154 5.39 -12.37 2.07
CA GLU A 154 6.36 -12.86 3.04
C GLU A 154 5.67 -13.14 4.37
N THR A 155 6.15 -14.15 5.09
CA THR A 155 5.64 -14.47 6.42
C THR A 155 6.64 -14.00 7.46
N ILE A 156 6.14 -13.29 8.48
CA ILE A 156 6.92 -12.86 9.63
C ILE A 156 6.26 -13.34 10.90
N THR A 157 7.07 -13.56 11.93
CA THR A 157 6.60 -13.85 13.30
C THR A 157 7.07 -12.73 14.21
N THR A 158 6.14 -12.07 14.90
CA THR A 158 6.49 -11.05 15.90
C THR A 158 7.10 -11.67 17.14
N ASP A 159 8.03 -10.93 17.78
CA ASP A 159 8.65 -11.37 19.03
C ASP A 159 7.61 -11.52 20.16
N SER A 160 7.95 -12.33 21.13
CA SER A 160 7.21 -12.35 22.39
C SER A 160 7.51 -11.10 23.21
N ILE A 161 6.56 -10.67 24.03
CA ILE A 161 6.84 -9.59 25.00
C ILE A 161 7.82 -10.13 26.03
N SER A 162 9.01 -9.50 26.10
CA SER A 162 9.93 -9.76 27.19
C SER A 162 9.34 -9.20 28.49
N THR A 163 9.03 -10.07 29.43
CA THR A 163 8.66 -9.66 30.79
C THR A 163 9.92 -9.35 31.59
N ILE A 164 10.64 -8.31 31.18
CA ILE A 164 11.69 -7.75 32.05
C ILE A 164 10.94 -7.03 33.17
N PRO A 165 11.10 -7.44 34.44
CA PRO A 165 10.49 -6.72 35.54
C PRO A 165 11.01 -5.28 35.51
N VAL A 166 10.10 -4.32 35.37
CA VAL A 166 10.44 -2.91 35.44
C VAL A 166 10.87 -2.62 36.88
N GLN A 167 12.17 -2.43 37.10
CA GLN A 167 12.66 -1.94 38.37
C GLN A 167 12.49 -0.42 38.39
N PHE A 168 11.62 0.06 39.28
CA PHE A 168 11.51 1.48 39.57
C PHE A 168 12.53 1.82 40.66
N GLU A 169 13.55 2.60 40.36
CA GLU A 169 14.35 3.26 41.38
C GLU A 169 13.64 4.53 41.82
N TYR A 170 13.18 4.56 43.08
CA TYR A 170 12.51 5.71 43.66
C TYR A 170 13.57 6.60 44.31
N ARG A 171 13.86 7.76 43.73
CA ARG A 171 14.70 8.79 44.36
C ARG A 171 13.80 9.86 44.97
N VAL A 172 13.85 10.01 46.30
CA VAL A 172 13.08 11.01 47.03
C VAL A 172 14.00 12.22 47.29
N ASP A 173 14.32 12.97 46.24
CA ASP A 173 15.13 14.20 46.33
C ASP A 173 14.32 15.47 46.06
N GLY A 174 12.98 15.40 46.08
CA GLY A 174 12.11 16.55 45.92
C GLY A 174 11.94 17.09 44.49
N TYR A 175 12.60 16.49 43.51
CA TYR A 175 12.35 16.76 42.08
C TYR A 175 11.65 15.58 41.43
N TRP A 176 10.58 15.86 40.69
CA TRP A 176 9.86 14.89 39.89
C TRP A 176 10.65 14.62 38.61
N ASP A 177 11.53 13.62 38.64
CA ASP A 177 12.07 13.08 37.40
C ASP A 177 11.00 12.24 36.73
N TYR A 178 10.69 12.54 35.49
CA TYR A 178 9.80 11.72 34.67
C TYR A 178 10.49 10.38 34.38
N ILE A 179 10.00 9.33 35.01
CA ILE A 179 10.47 7.97 34.75
C ILE A 179 9.74 7.48 33.49
N TYR A 180 10.46 7.36 32.39
CA TYR A 180 9.94 6.73 31.19
C TYR A 180 10.01 5.22 31.33
N PRO A 181 8.95 4.47 30.96
CA PRO A 181 9.02 3.03 30.97
C PRO A 181 10.08 2.55 29.97
N VAL A 182 10.98 1.70 30.43
CA VAL A 182 11.93 1.01 29.56
C VAL A 182 11.15 -0.01 28.75
N HIS A 183 11.02 0.23 27.45
CA HIS A 183 10.42 -0.75 26.57
C HIS A 183 11.34 -1.97 26.44
N SER A 184 10.77 -3.13 26.26
CA SER A 184 11.42 -4.45 26.15
C SER A 184 12.45 -4.56 25.02
N THR A 185 12.59 -3.53 24.18
CA THR A 185 13.55 -3.44 23.09
C THR A 185 14.91 -2.85 23.51
N GLY A 186 15.16 -2.63 24.80
CA GLY A 186 16.45 -2.18 25.31
C GLY A 186 16.84 -0.73 24.95
N ALA A 187 15.95 0.07 24.42
CA ALA A 187 16.22 1.49 24.22
C ALA A 187 16.07 2.24 25.55
N ILE A 188 17.19 2.61 26.14
CA ILE A 188 17.23 3.56 27.26
C ILE A 188 17.07 4.95 26.65
N VAL A 189 15.91 5.58 26.87
CA VAL A 189 15.77 7.01 26.60
C VAL A 189 16.14 7.75 27.89
N SER A 190 17.31 8.30 27.87
CA SER A 190 17.80 9.20 28.92
C SER A 190 17.43 10.64 28.61
#